data_6887246afb067a65e70d791af5151615
#
_entry.id   6887246afb067a65e70d791af5151615
#
_cell.length_a   1.000
_cell.length_b   1.000
_cell.length_c   1.000
_cell.angle_alpha   90.00
_cell.angle_beta   90.00
_cell.angle_gamma   90.00
#
_symmetry.space_group_name_H-M   'P 1'
#
loop_
_entity.id
_entity.type
_entity.pdbx_description
1 polymer ?
#
loop_
_entity_poly.entity_id
_entity_poly.type
_entity_poly.pdbx_seq_one_letter_code
_entity_poly.pdbx_strand_id
1 'polypeptide(L)'
;MKKEVALAIIIGFAIGLVITYGIYTAQKALQSHTVTDSSSKPTTDQTPEQDRTLHIVSPENETVASEKSTTLAGTTSPNSYVVILTTDQEYLTQADENGNFAKEITLEAGANYINVTAIDANLNQVSQTIVITYTTANLDGDQDASTDQQEPTNG
;
A
#
# COMPACT_ATOMS: atom_id res chain seq x y z
N MET A 1 21.92 50.76 29.08
CA MET A 1 22.43 49.47 28.57
C MET A 1 21.72 48.23 29.13
N LYS A 2 21.32 48.17 30.40
CA LYS A 2 20.67 46.97 30.97
C LYS A 2 19.23 46.74 30.53
N LYS A 3 18.47 47.80 30.18
CA LYS A 3 17.06 47.69 29.78
C LYS A 3 16.90 47.19 28.34
N GLU A 4 17.80 47.55 27.45
CA GLU A 4 17.81 47.17 26.02
C GLU A 4 18.14 45.69 25.87
N VAL A 5 19.07 45.14 26.67
CA VAL A 5 19.42 43.76 26.67
C VAL A 5 18.26 42.91 27.21
N ALA A 6 17.58 43.36 28.28
CA ALA A 6 16.43 42.68 28.82
C ALA A 6 15.26 42.62 27.79
N LEU A 7 15.04 43.72 27.06
CA LEU A 7 14.01 43.75 26.01
C LEU A 7 14.32 42.78 24.86
N ALA A 8 15.61 42.70 24.44
CA ALA A 8 16.04 41.81 23.39
C ALA A 8 15.84 40.32 23.78
N ILE A 9 16.11 39.98 25.05
CA ILE A 9 15.90 38.62 25.58
C ILE A 9 14.42 38.25 25.59
N ILE A 10 13.55 39.19 26.01
CA ILE A 10 12.10 38.95 26.04
C ILE A 10 11.53 38.73 24.64
N ILE A 11 11.97 39.52 23.67
CA ILE A 11 11.54 39.39 22.27
C ILE A 11 12.04 38.07 21.68
N GLY A 12 13.29 37.68 21.90
CA GLY A 12 13.86 36.41 21.45
C GLY A 12 13.13 35.21 22.04
N PHE A 13 12.80 35.27 23.35
CA PHE A 13 12.05 34.22 24.00
C PHE A 13 10.61 34.10 23.49
N ALA A 14 9.93 35.22 23.24
CA ALA A 14 8.59 35.22 22.67
C ALA A 14 8.55 34.62 21.26
N ILE A 15 9.51 34.97 20.39
CA ILE A 15 9.62 34.38 19.05
C ILE A 15 9.91 32.88 19.13
N GLY A 16 10.82 32.46 20.02
CA GLY A 16 11.15 31.05 20.24
C GLY A 16 9.94 30.22 20.67
N LEU A 17 9.10 30.76 21.58
CA LEU A 17 7.87 30.12 22.01
C LEU A 17 6.85 29.96 20.87
N VAL A 18 6.69 30.97 20.03
CA VAL A 18 5.76 30.92 18.88
C VAL A 18 6.18 29.84 17.89
N ILE A 19 7.47 29.75 17.58
CA ILE A 19 8.01 28.74 16.66
C ILE A 19 7.85 27.34 17.24
N THR A 20 8.19 27.14 18.52
CA THR A 20 8.08 25.84 19.20
C THR A 20 6.61 25.41 19.29
N TYR A 21 5.70 26.31 19.59
CA TYR A 21 4.26 26.01 19.65
C TYR A 21 3.70 25.69 18.25
N GLY A 22 4.15 26.41 17.22
CA GLY A 22 3.76 26.15 15.83
C GLY A 22 4.19 24.76 15.35
N ILE A 23 5.43 24.35 15.65
CA ILE A 23 5.93 23.01 15.31
C ILE A 23 5.17 21.93 16.11
N TYR A 24 4.89 22.17 17.39
CA TYR A 24 4.13 21.22 18.21
C TYR A 24 2.70 21.01 17.69
N THR A 25 2.01 22.07 17.27
CA THR A 25 0.66 21.92 16.70
C THR A 25 0.66 21.28 15.31
N ALA A 26 1.67 21.56 14.49
CA ALA A 26 1.84 20.91 13.18
C ALA A 26 2.10 19.41 13.30
N GLN A 27 2.91 18.97 14.26
CA GLN A 27 3.16 17.55 14.51
C GLN A 27 1.90 16.82 15.00
N LYS A 28 1.06 17.49 15.81
CA LYS A 28 -0.21 16.90 16.26
C LYS A 28 -1.20 16.69 15.11
N ALA A 29 -1.22 17.57 14.13
CA ALA A 29 -2.05 17.43 12.93
C ALA A 29 -1.60 16.27 12.03
N LEU A 30 -0.30 15.96 12.00
CA LEU A 30 0.25 14.84 11.23
C LEU A 30 0.10 13.48 11.93
N GLN A 31 -0.06 13.44 13.26
CA GLN A 31 -0.24 12.20 14.02
C GLN A 31 -1.69 11.72 14.08
N SER A 32 -2.66 12.48 13.55
CA SER A 32 -4.07 12.08 13.54
C SER A 32 -4.43 11.07 12.44
N HIS A 33 -3.46 10.54 11.72
CA HIS A 33 -3.66 9.48 10.72
C HIS A 33 -3.14 8.10 11.13
N THR A 34 -2.84 7.88 12.42
CA THR A 34 -2.56 6.52 12.91
C THR A 34 -3.82 5.94 13.54
N VAL A 35 -4.39 5.00 12.81
CA VAL A 35 -5.21 3.84 13.22
C VAL A 35 -5.68 3.90 14.68
N THR A 36 -6.94 4.21 14.88
CA THR A 36 -7.62 3.87 16.12
C THR A 36 -8.71 2.85 15.82
N ASP A 37 -8.37 1.61 16.12
CA ASP A 37 -9.32 0.56 16.42
C ASP A 37 -10.16 1.04 17.62
N SER A 38 -11.42 1.34 17.39
CA SER A 38 -12.39 1.55 18.46
C SER A 38 -13.79 1.26 17.96
N SER A 39 -14.20 0.07 18.32
CA SER A 39 -15.61 -0.32 18.46
C SER A 39 -16.44 0.78 19.15
N SER A 40 -17.32 1.43 18.43
CA SER A 40 -18.49 2.10 19.01
C SER A 40 -19.62 2.18 17.98
N LYS A 41 -20.71 1.59 18.38
CA LYS A 41 -22.09 1.48 17.93
C LYS A 41 -22.61 2.68 17.06
N PRO A 42 -23.38 2.40 16.00
CA PRO A 42 -23.77 3.39 14.99
C PRO A 42 -24.86 4.32 15.49
N THR A 43 -24.66 5.62 15.32
CA THR A 43 -25.75 6.59 15.26
C THR A 43 -25.87 7.02 13.79
N THR A 44 -27.04 6.74 13.25
CA THR A 44 -27.48 6.99 11.89
C THR A 44 -27.53 8.49 11.60
N ASP A 45 -26.65 8.95 10.70
CA ASP A 45 -26.91 10.06 9.80
C ASP A 45 -26.46 9.60 8.42
N GLN A 46 -27.44 9.15 7.63
CA GLN A 46 -27.23 8.67 6.26
C GLN A 46 -27.09 9.87 5.32
N THR A 47 -25.88 10.37 5.17
CA THR A 47 -25.43 10.84 3.86
C THR A 47 -25.07 9.57 3.06
N PRO A 48 -25.50 9.39 1.81
CA PRO A 48 -25.09 8.21 1.05
C PRO A 48 -23.58 8.26 0.89
N GLU A 49 -22.86 7.52 1.73
CA GLU A 49 -21.50 7.11 1.44
C GLU A 49 -21.58 6.26 0.17
N GLN A 50 -21.29 6.89 -0.96
CA GLN A 50 -20.99 6.17 -2.18
C GLN A 50 -19.88 5.19 -1.81
N ASP A 51 -20.19 3.91 -1.92
CA ASP A 51 -19.38 2.77 -1.56
C ASP A 51 -18.02 2.88 -2.29
N ARG A 52 -17.05 3.49 -1.62
CA ARG A 52 -15.69 3.68 -2.14
C ARG A 52 -14.95 2.37 -1.95
N THR A 53 -15.21 1.44 -2.83
CA THR A 53 -14.61 0.12 -2.75
C THR A 53 -13.53 -0.02 -3.81
N LEU A 54 -12.39 -0.54 -3.42
CA LEU A 54 -11.40 -1.12 -4.30
C LEU A 54 -11.11 -2.52 -3.75
N HIS A 55 -11.37 -3.52 -4.55
CA HIS A 55 -11.09 -4.91 -4.18
C HIS A 55 -10.29 -5.57 -5.30
N ILE A 56 -9.10 -6.05 -4.98
CA ILE A 56 -8.28 -6.81 -5.91
C ILE A 56 -8.69 -8.29 -5.78
N VAL A 57 -9.10 -8.86 -6.91
CA VAL A 57 -9.58 -10.24 -7.00
C VAL A 57 -8.45 -11.18 -7.38
N SER A 58 -7.54 -10.73 -8.24
CA SER A 58 -6.41 -11.52 -8.73
C SER A 58 -5.23 -10.62 -9.07
N PRO A 59 -4.00 -11.03 -8.75
CA PRO A 59 -3.66 -12.14 -7.87
C PRO A 59 -3.99 -11.84 -6.40
N GLU A 60 -4.04 -12.88 -5.57
CA GLU A 60 -4.15 -12.71 -4.11
C GLU A 60 -2.88 -12.06 -3.56
N ASN A 61 -3.02 -11.35 -2.43
CA ASN A 61 -1.86 -10.78 -1.74
C ASN A 61 -0.90 -11.89 -1.28
N GLU A 62 0.41 -11.62 -1.37
CA GLU A 62 1.48 -12.55 -1.00
C GLU A 62 1.58 -13.81 -1.90
N THR A 63 1.02 -13.74 -3.12
CA THR A 63 1.13 -14.81 -4.11
C THR A 63 2.56 -14.94 -4.63
N VAL A 64 2.97 -16.18 -4.92
CA VAL A 64 4.21 -16.49 -5.63
C VAL A 64 3.88 -16.78 -7.10
N ALA A 65 4.48 -16.01 -8.00
CA ALA A 65 4.35 -16.16 -9.44
C ALA A 65 5.62 -16.80 -10.03
N SER A 66 5.44 -17.71 -10.98
CA SER A 66 6.51 -18.30 -11.77
C SER A 66 6.69 -17.67 -13.15
N GLU A 67 5.76 -16.80 -13.54
CA GLU A 67 5.79 -16.07 -14.81
C GLU A 67 6.14 -14.59 -14.56
N LYS A 68 6.86 -13.99 -15.51
CA LYS A 68 7.29 -12.60 -15.46
C LYS A 68 6.14 -11.61 -15.59
N SER A 69 5.00 -12.02 -16.13
CA SER A 69 3.80 -11.18 -16.26
C SER A 69 2.61 -11.83 -15.54
N THR A 70 1.72 -11.00 -15.04
CA THR A 70 0.46 -11.44 -14.43
C THR A 70 -0.66 -10.47 -14.74
N THR A 71 -1.90 -10.94 -14.73
CA THR A 71 -3.07 -10.07 -14.89
C THR A 71 -3.59 -9.65 -13.53
N LEU A 72 -3.46 -8.35 -13.24
CA LEU A 72 -4.10 -7.73 -12.09
C LEU A 72 -5.56 -7.45 -12.43
N ALA A 73 -6.48 -8.02 -11.68
CA ALA A 73 -7.92 -7.83 -11.85
C ALA A 73 -8.59 -7.49 -10.53
N GLY A 74 -9.64 -6.69 -10.60
CA GLY A 74 -10.37 -6.27 -9.40
C GLY A 74 -11.65 -5.54 -9.73
N THR A 75 -12.28 -5.04 -8.68
CA THR A 75 -13.51 -4.26 -8.75
C THR A 75 -13.37 -2.94 -8.01
N THR A 76 -14.02 -1.91 -8.53
CA THR A 76 -14.08 -0.58 -7.93
C THR A 76 -15.38 0.13 -8.35
N SER A 77 -15.52 1.41 -8.06
CA SER A 77 -16.69 2.17 -8.56
C SER A 77 -16.71 2.19 -10.10
N PRO A 78 -17.89 2.09 -10.72
CA PRO A 78 -18.02 2.11 -12.19
C PRO A 78 -17.31 3.30 -12.84
N ASN A 79 -16.70 3.06 -14.00
CA ASN A 79 -16.00 4.06 -14.81
C ASN A 79 -14.84 4.79 -14.11
N SER A 80 -14.38 4.32 -12.94
CA SER A 80 -13.21 4.87 -12.24
C SER A 80 -11.94 4.63 -13.04
N TYR A 81 -11.01 5.59 -12.99
CA TYR A 81 -9.65 5.37 -13.45
C TYR A 81 -8.87 4.56 -12.40
N VAL A 82 -8.11 3.60 -12.86
CA VAL A 82 -7.28 2.74 -12.01
C VAL A 82 -5.82 2.93 -12.41
N VAL A 83 -5.04 3.47 -11.48
CA VAL A 83 -3.59 3.66 -11.60
C VAL A 83 -2.91 2.53 -10.83
N ILE A 84 -1.99 1.84 -11.48
CA ILE A 84 -1.23 0.74 -10.90
C ILE A 84 0.24 1.11 -10.94
N LEU A 85 0.87 1.22 -9.78
CA LEU A 85 2.28 1.54 -9.63
C LEU A 85 3.03 0.29 -9.17
N THR A 86 4.02 -0.09 -9.95
CA THR A 86 5.01 -1.11 -9.58
C THR A 86 6.35 -0.41 -9.30
N THR A 87 7.39 -1.16 -8.97
CA THR A 87 8.72 -0.59 -8.71
C THR A 87 9.26 0.19 -9.91
N ASP A 88 9.05 -0.34 -11.12
CA ASP A 88 9.69 0.19 -12.34
C ASP A 88 8.71 0.71 -13.40
N GLN A 89 7.41 0.46 -13.23
CA GLN A 89 6.41 0.80 -14.25
C GLN A 89 5.12 1.34 -13.66
N GLU A 90 4.45 2.14 -14.46
CA GLU A 90 3.13 2.70 -14.18
C GLU A 90 2.15 2.24 -15.25
N TYR A 91 0.97 1.82 -14.81
CA TYR A 91 -0.10 1.42 -15.72
C TYR A 91 -1.37 2.20 -15.41
N LEU A 92 -2.09 2.55 -16.45
CA LEU A 92 -3.42 3.16 -16.34
C LEU A 92 -4.43 2.26 -17.05
N THR A 93 -5.55 2.02 -16.40
CA THR A 93 -6.73 1.37 -16.98
C THR A 93 -7.98 2.06 -16.45
N GLN A 94 -9.15 1.66 -16.95
CA GLN A 94 -10.43 2.16 -16.48
C GLN A 94 -11.34 0.98 -16.18
N ALA A 95 -12.10 1.09 -15.09
CA ALA A 95 -13.13 0.13 -14.74
C ALA A 95 -14.32 0.27 -15.72
N ASP A 96 -14.96 -0.85 -16.02
CA ASP A 96 -16.14 -0.90 -16.85
C ASP A 96 -17.40 -0.34 -16.15
N GLU A 97 -18.55 -0.41 -16.82
CA GLU A 97 -19.85 0.03 -16.27
C GLU A 97 -20.30 -0.79 -15.05
N ASN A 98 -19.74 -1.98 -14.85
CA ASN A 98 -19.97 -2.83 -13.69
C ASN A 98 -18.91 -2.66 -12.59
N GLY A 99 -17.91 -1.80 -12.83
CA GLY A 99 -16.81 -1.55 -11.91
C GLY A 99 -15.65 -2.54 -12.00
N ASN A 100 -15.63 -3.45 -13.00
CA ASN A 100 -14.54 -4.41 -13.15
C ASN A 100 -13.38 -3.80 -13.92
N PHE A 101 -12.17 -4.13 -13.54
CA PHE A 101 -10.97 -3.78 -14.29
C PHE A 101 -10.00 -4.97 -14.36
N ALA A 102 -9.21 -4.99 -15.41
CA ALA A 102 -8.10 -5.93 -15.57
C ALA A 102 -6.96 -5.25 -16.33
N LYS A 103 -5.72 -5.54 -15.93
CA LYS A 103 -4.51 -5.03 -16.55
C LYS A 103 -3.38 -6.03 -16.41
N GLU A 104 -2.74 -6.36 -17.53
CA GLU A 104 -1.49 -7.10 -17.48
C GLU A 104 -0.36 -6.21 -16.99
N ILE A 105 0.40 -6.71 -16.02
CA ILE A 105 1.56 -6.04 -15.40
C ILE A 105 2.78 -6.95 -15.47
N THR A 106 3.97 -6.35 -15.51
CA THR A 106 5.25 -7.05 -15.49
C THR A 106 5.82 -7.07 -14.08
N LEU A 107 6.40 -8.21 -13.68
CA LEU A 107 7.01 -8.41 -12.38
C LEU A 107 8.54 -8.45 -12.51
N GLU A 108 9.25 -7.90 -11.54
CA GLU A 108 10.67 -8.06 -11.36
C GLU A 108 10.98 -9.26 -10.43
N ALA A 109 12.17 -9.85 -10.59
CA ALA A 109 12.58 -10.97 -9.76
C ALA A 109 12.60 -10.58 -8.27
N GLY A 110 11.99 -11.41 -7.43
CA GLY A 110 11.81 -11.14 -6.00
C GLY A 110 10.46 -10.51 -5.67
N ALA A 111 10.39 -9.78 -4.58
CA ALA A 111 9.15 -9.17 -4.08
C ALA A 111 8.79 -7.89 -4.85
N ASN A 112 7.58 -7.85 -5.41
CA ASN A 112 6.99 -6.70 -6.08
C ASN A 112 5.92 -6.09 -5.20
N TYR A 113 6.07 -4.82 -4.84
CA TYR A 113 5.06 -4.05 -4.12
C TYR A 113 4.24 -3.27 -5.15
N ILE A 114 2.98 -3.63 -5.28
CA ILE A 114 2.07 -3.08 -6.29
C ILE A 114 1.03 -2.22 -5.58
N ASN A 115 1.07 -0.93 -5.82
CA ASN A 115 0.07 0.00 -5.31
C ASN A 115 -0.99 0.26 -6.38
N VAL A 116 -2.23 -0.02 -6.05
CA VAL A 116 -3.39 0.16 -6.93
C VAL A 116 -4.25 1.28 -6.35
N THR A 117 -4.49 2.33 -7.14
CA THR A 117 -5.32 3.47 -6.76
C THR A 117 -6.47 3.63 -7.74
N ALA A 118 -7.68 3.56 -7.25
CA ALA A 118 -8.88 3.89 -8.01
C ALA A 118 -9.31 5.33 -7.75
N ILE A 119 -9.69 6.05 -8.80
CA ILE A 119 -10.10 7.46 -8.79
C ILE A 119 -11.46 7.56 -9.48
N ASP A 120 -12.49 7.94 -8.73
CA ASP A 120 -13.84 8.09 -9.24
C ASP A 120 -14.05 9.42 -9.97
N ALA A 121 -15.23 9.60 -10.58
CA ALA A 121 -15.61 10.82 -11.31
C ALA A 121 -15.65 12.08 -10.41
N ASN A 122 -15.73 11.93 -9.10
CA ASN A 122 -15.72 13.02 -8.12
C ASN A 122 -14.30 13.29 -7.59
N LEU A 123 -13.27 12.65 -8.17
CA LEU A 123 -11.87 12.70 -7.74
C LEU A 123 -11.61 12.11 -6.35
N ASN A 124 -12.52 11.30 -5.85
CA ASN A 124 -12.24 10.51 -4.64
C ASN A 124 -11.29 9.37 -5.00
N GLN A 125 -10.37 9.09 -4.09
CA GLN A 125 -9.34 8.08 -4.26
C GLN A 125 -9.45 7.00 -3.19
N VAL A 126 -9.23 5.77 -3.60
CA VAL A 126 -9.04 4.63 -2.71
C VAL A 126 -7.85 3.82 -3.20
N SER A 127 -6.97 3.41 -2.29
CA SER A 127 -5.74 2.69 -2.64
C SER A 127 -5.62 1.39 -1.86
N GLN A 128 -5.07 0.38 -2.52
CA GLN A 128 -4.72 -0.89 -1.93
C GLN A 128 -3.33 -1.31 -2.41
N THR A 129 -2.50 -1.83 -1.51
CA THR A 129 -1.19 -2.39 -1.87
C THR A 129 -1.23 -3.90 -1.73
N ILE A 130 -0.70 -4.61 -2.73
CA ILE A 130 -0.48 -6.06 -2.69
C ILE A 130 1.00 -6.36 -2.94
N VAL A 131 1.44 -7.51 -2.48
CA VAL A 131 2.79 -8.04 -2.67
C VAL A 131 2.72 -9.31 -3.51
N ILE A 132 3.53 -9.39 -4.57
CA ILE A 132 3.68 -10.58 -5.40
C ILE A 132 5.17 -10.91 -5.48
N THR A 133 5.52 -12.14 -5.15
CA THR A 133 6.91 -12.61 -5.29
C THR A 133 7.06 -13.36 -6.61
N TYR A 134 7.90 -12.85 -7.53
CA TYR A 134 8.23 -13.56 -8.75
C TYR A 134 9.54 -14.34 -8.58
N THR A 135 9.51 -15.62 -8.91
CA THR A 135 10.69 -16.49 -8.88
C THR A 135 10.65 -17.50 -10.01
N THR A 136 11.82 -17.78 -10.61
CA THR A 136 12.01 -18.85 -11.59
C THR A 136 12.52 -20.14 -10.94
N ALA A 137 12.73 -20.15 -9.62
CA ALA A 137 13.11 -21.35 -8.90
C ALA A 137 11.96 -22.37 -8.90
N ASN A 138 12.27 -23.63 -9.23
CA ASN A 138 11.32 -24.72 -9.05
C ASN A 138 10.99 -24.85 -7.54
N LEU A 139 9.75 -24.57 -7.18
CA LEU A 139 9.25 -24.74 -5.80
C LEU A 139 8.83 -26.19 -5.52
N ASP A 140 8.83 -27.06 -6.54
CA ASP A 140 8.70 -28.49 -6.36
C ASP A 140 9.98 -29.01 -5.72
N GLY A 141 9.93 -29.18 -4.39
CA GLY A 141 11.07 -29.66 -3.62
C GLY A 141 11.60 -30.97 -4.19
N ASP A 142 12.87 -31.02 -4.50
CA ASP A 142 13.65 -32.20 -4.73
C ASP A 142 13.43 -33.19 -3.57
N GLN A 143 12.48 -34.08 -3.72
CA GLN A 143 12.40 -35.32 -2.96
C GLN A 143 13.16 -36.42 -3.73
N ASP A 144 14.42 -36.17 -4.04
CA ASP A 144 15.37 -37.22 -4.43
C ASP A 144 16.46 -37.33 -3.37
N ALA A 145 16.07 -37.79 -2.20
CA ALA A 145 17.00 -38.49 -1.32
C ALA A 145 17.12 -39.92 -1.82
N SER A 146 17.87 -40.15 -2.89
CA SER A 146 18.33 -41.47 -3.28
C SER A 146 19.21 -42.02 -2.17
N THR A 147 18.63 -42.84 -1.34
CA THR A 147 19.35 -43.71 -0.40
C THR A 147 20.05 -44.77 -1.24
N ASP A 148 21.28 -44.51 -1.66
CA ASP A 148 22.19 -45.51 -2.17
C ASP A 148 22.71 -46.31 -0.97
N GLN A 149 21.96 -47.36 -0.61
CA GLN A 149 22.43 -48.37 0.32
C GLN A 149 23.30 -49.32 -0.46
N GLN A 150 24.58 -49.09 -0.47
CA GLN A 150 25.59 -50.02 -0.92
C GLN A 150 25.72 -51.13 0.10
N GLU A 151 25.17 -52.29 -0.27
CA GLU A 151 25.29 -53.54 0.45
C GLU A 151 26.74 -54.08 0.37
N PRO A 152 27.41 -54.41 1.51
CA PRO A 152 28.72 -54.98 1.49
C PRO A 152 28.59 -56.49 1.12
N THR A 153 29.01 -56.86 -0.06
CA THR A 153 29.21 -58.26 -0.45
C THR A 153 30.37 -58.84 0.34
N ASN A 154 30.04 -59.74 1.23
CA ASN A 154 31.00 -60.60 1.93
C ASN A 154 31.26 -61.84 1.06
N GLY A 155 32.51 -62.08 0.69
CA GLY A 155 33.02 -63.25 0.02
C GLY A 155 34.39 -63.61 0.54
#